data_b4dca9e810ef6e52883d8d4f39808210
#
_entry.id   b4dca9e810ef6e52883d8d4f39808210
#
_cell.length_a   1.000
_cell.length_b   1.000
_cell.length_c   1.000
_cell.angle_alpha   90.00
_cell.angle_beta   90.00
_cell.angle_gamma   90.00
#
_symmetry.space_group_name_H-M   'P 1'
#
loop_
_entity.id
_entity.type
_entity.pdbx_description
1 polymer ?
#
loop_
_entity_poly.entity_id
_entity_poly.type
_entity_poly.pdbx_seq_one_letter_code
_entity_poly.pdbx_strand_id
1 'polypeptide(L)'
;MRARGFEHWGLTDIDLHDAEAGLQQWLGAGFHGEMDYMARHGLKRARPAALVPGTVSVLMVALSYRPRSSAWLDQAWGELERNSQANVSLYARGRDYHKLLRSRLQALGQSLKQHLPGLEFRAFCDSAPVMEVELAHRAKLGWRGKNTLLLNRQSGSMFFLGSLFLNRAIEQLPMALAGEIEARQADPASDRCGSCSACLDVCPTKAIVAPYRLDARRCISYLTIENPGPIPVAFRAAMGNRIYGCDDCQLICPWNKFAVATPAEDFKTRPAFLNLSLTEALSWSEERFLRNTEGMAIRRIGHWRWQRNVVVALGNLLASGSAQEPLEAGKLQARQALVALRSQADPILAEHIEWALNR
;
A
#
# COMPACT_ATOMS: atom_id res chain seq x y z
N MET A 1 18.56 1.34 15.54
CA MET A 1 17.52 1.66 14.56
C MET A 1 18.09 1.87 13.16
N ARG A 2 18.86 2.93 12.91
CA ARG A 2 19.41 3.27 11.58
C ARG A 2 20.25 2.15 10.95
N ALA A 3 21.08 1.45 11.72
CA ALA A 3 21.86 0.30 11.24
C ALA A 3 20.99 -0.86 10.70
N ARG A 4 19.69 -0.88 11.01
CA ARG A 4 18.70 -1.83 10.48
C ARG A 4 17.86 -1.25 9.36
N GLY A 5 18.19 -0.03 8.90
CA GLY A 5 17.51 0.68 7.81
C GLY A 5 16.24 1.41 8.20
N PHE A 6 15.88 1.47 9.50
CA PHE A 6 14.74 2.27 9.93
C PHE A 6 15.10 3.76 9.97
N GLU A 7 14.32 4.58 9.30
CA GLU A 7 14.56 6.02 9.17
C GLU A 7 13.88 6.81 10.29
N HIS A 8 12.67 6.38 10.65
CA HIS A 8 11.89 6.97 11.73
C HIS A 8 11.42 5.89 12.68
N TRP A 9 11.36 6.23 13.96
CA TRP A 9 10.81 5.38 15.01
C TRP A 9 10.33 6.23 16.17
N GLY A 10 9.42 5.69 16.95
CA GLY A 10 8.89 6.34 18.15
C GLY A 10 8.17 5.34 19.02
N LEU A 11 8.03 5.68 20.29
CA LEU A 11 7.29 4.92 21.27
C LEU A 11 5.93 5.57 21.54
N THR A 12 4.95 4.74 21.82
CA THR A 12 3.63 5.16 22.29
C THR A 12 3.12 4.17 23.34
N ASP A 13 2.23 4.62 24.18
CA ASP A 13 1.36 3.75 24.96
C ASP A 13 0.41 2.96 24.07
N ILE A 14 -0.51 2.22 24.69
CA ILE A 14 -1.44 1.33 23.98
C ILE A 14 -2.89 1.84 24.02
N ASP A 15 -3.13 3.03 24.53
CA ASP A 15 -4.48 3.60 24.62
C ASP A 15 -4.90 4.18 23.26
N LEU A 16 -5.81 3.48 22.59
CA LEU A 16 -6.42 3.86 21.32
C LEU A 16 -7.93 4.05 21.42
N HIS A 17 -8.43 4.33 22.64
CA HIS A 17 -9.87 4.42 22.89
C HIS A 17 -10.56 5.42 21.96
N ASP A 18 -9.96 6.57 21.72
CA ASP A 18 -10.51 7.62 20.85
C ASP A 18 -10.69 7.14 19.39
N ALA A 19 -9.88 6.17 18.94
CA ALA A 19 -9.93 5.65 17.59
C ALA A 19 -11.01 4.55 17.39
N GLU A 20 -11.55 3.99 18.47
CA GLU A 20 -12.53 2.91 18.41
C GLU A 20 -13.82 3.33 17.70
N ALA A 21 -14.36 4.51 18.03
CA ALA A 21 -15.58 5.02 17.43
C ALA A 21 -15.44 5.20 15.90
N GLY A 22 -14.30 5.71 15.44
CA GLY A 22 -13.99 5.87 14.01
C GLY A 22 -13.90 4.53 13.28
N LEU A 23 -13.27 3.53 13.90
CA LEU A 23 -13.20 2.17 13.35
C LEU A 23 -14.59 1.55 13.23
N GLN A 24 -15.41 1.64 14.29
CA GLN A 24 -16.77 1.09 14.29
C GLN A 24 -17.65 1.77 13.24
N GLN A 25 -17.57 3.10 13.12
CA GLN A 25 -18.31 3.86 12.10
C GLN A 25 -17.92 3.43 10.68
N TRP A 26 -16.61 3.24 10.42
CA TRP A 26 -16.11 2.82 9.12
C TRP A 26 -16.57 1.40 8.77
N LEU A 27 -16.50 0.47 9.73
CA LEU A 27 -16.99 -0.89 9.58
C LEU A 27 -18.53 -0.92 9.41
N GLY A 28 -19.27 -0.17 10.23
CA GLY A 28 -20.74 -0.08 10.14
C GLY A 28 -21.24 0.49 8.81
N ALA A 29 -20.46 1.37 8.16
CA ALA A 29 -20.74 1.87 6.83
C ALA A 29 -20.43 0.86 5.70
N GLY A 30 -19.88 -0.31 6.04
CA GLY A 30 -19.44 -1.31 5.06
C GLY A 30 -18.30 -0.85 4.15
N PHE A 31 -17.53 0.15 4.56
CA PHE A 31 -16.47 0.74 3.73
C PHE A 31 -15.26 -0.19 3.55
N HIS A 32 -15.17 -1.26 4.32
CA HIS A 32 -14.16 -2.31 4.18
C HIS A 32 -14.41 -3.26 2.99
N GLY A 33 -15.63 -3.27 2.41
CA GLY A 33 -15.97 -4.20 1.34
C GLY A 33 -15.79 -5.66 1.77
N GLU A 34 -15.15 -6.45 0.91
CA GLU A 34 -14.90 -7.88 1.12
C GLU A 34 -13.67 -8.17 2.04
N MET A 35 -13.10 -7.13 2.66
CA MET A 35 -12.00 -7.32 3.62
C MET A 35 -12.53 -7.75 4.99
N ASP A 36 -13.14 -8.92 5.07
CA ASP A 36 -13.74 -9.47 6.31
C ASP A 36 -12.77 -9.50 7.49
N TYR A 37 -11.47 -9.63 7.21
CA TYR A 37 -10.43 -9.57 8.24
C TYR A 37 -10.39 -8.23 8.98
N MET A 38 -10.96 -7.16 8.42
CA MET A 38 -11.08 -5.87 9.10
C MET A 38 -12.12 -5.92 10.22
N ALA A 39 -13.21 -6.64 10.01
CA ALA A 39 -14.30 -6.80 10.98
C ALA A 39 -14.08 -7.98 11.94
N ARG A 40 -13.48 -9.09 11.46
CA ARG A 40 -13.35 -10.39 12.16
C ARG A 40 -12.81 -10.28 13.59
N HIS A 41 -11.89 -9.37 13.84
CA HIS A 41 -11.24 -9.21 15.14
C HIS A 41 -11.91 -8.14 16.02
N GLY A 42 -12.97 -7.50 15.55
CA GLY A 42 -13.68 -6.45 16.27
C GLY A 42 -12.72 -5.39 16.81
N LEU A 43 -12.96 -4.96 18.06
CA LEU A 43 -12.14 -3.94 18.73
C LEU A 43 -10.73 -4.39 19.14
N LYS A 44 -10.34 -5.67 18.97
CA LYS A 44 -8.94 -6.07 19.23
C LYS A 44 -7.94 -5.28 18.39
N ARG A 45 -8.37 -4.77 17.22
CA ARG A 45 -7.55 -3.92 16.35
C ARG A 45 -7.16 -2.61 17.03
N ALA A 46 -8.03 -2.06 17.86
CA ALA A 46 -7.80 -0.84 18.64
C ALA A 46 -7.33 -1.11 20.08
N ARG A 47 -7.16 -2.37 20.45
CA ARG A 47 -6.82 -2.77 21.82
C ARG A 47 -5.58 -3.67 21.83
N PRO A 48 -4.37 -3.09 21.76
CA PRO A 48 -3.11 -3.85 21.67
C PRO A 48 -2.94 -4.92 22.74
N ALA A 49 -3.31 -4.65 24.00
CA ALA A 49 -3.23 -5.63 25.08
C ALA A 49 -4.23 -6.79 24.94
N ALA A 50 -5.36 -6.58 24.24
CA ALA A 50 -6.31 -7.65 23.93
C ALA A 50 -5.82 -8.53 22.76
N LEU A 51 -4.96 -7.97 21.90
CA LEU A 51 -4.30 -8.72 20.82
C LEU A 51 -3.10 -9.51 21.35
N VAL A 52 -2.27 -8.87 22.17
CA VAL A 52 -1.09 -9.47 22.79
C VAL A 52 -1.12 -9.17 24.29
N PRO A 53 -1.58 -10.12 25.13
CA PRO A 53 -1.60 -9.93 26.57
C PRO A 53 -0.23 -9.53 27.13
N GLY A 54 -0.24 -8.60 28.09
CA GLY A 54 0.96 -8.07 28.70
C GLY A 54 1.64 -6.92 27.92
N THR A 55 1.11 -6.53 26.76
CA THR A 55 1.61 -5.34 26.05
C THR A 55 1.25 -4.07 26.84
N VAL A 56 2.23 -3.20 27.06
CA VAL A 56 2.04 -1.90 27.74
C VAL A 56 2.60 -0.72 26.93
N SER A 57 3.44 -0.98 25.93
CA SER A 57 3.92 0.04 24.99
C SER A 57 4.12 -0.55 23.59
N VAL A 58 4.20 0.33 22.61
CA VAL A 58 4.47 -0.04 21.22
C VAL A 58 5.60 0.83 20.66
N LEU A 59 6.62 0.18 20.12
CA LEU A 59 7.63 0.83 19.33
C LEU A 59 7.24 0.77 17.85
N MET A 60 6.98 1.92 17.26
CA MET A 60 6.68 2.06 15.83
C MET A 60 7.94 2.38 15.04
N VAL A 61 8.05 1.84 13.85
CA VAL A 61 9.15 2.11 12.91
C VAL A 61 8.60 2.40 11.52
N ALA A 62 9.36 3.18 10.73
CA ALA A 62 9.11 3.42 9.33
C ALA A 62 10.33 3.04 8.48
N LEU A 63 10.06 2.44 7.30
CA LEU A 63 11.06 2.03 6.33
C LEU A 63 10.64 2.53 4.94
N SER A 64 11.41 3.47 4.35
CA SER A 64 11.12 4.05 3.04
C SER A 64 11.21 3.02 1.92
N TYR A 65 10.30 3.13 0.93
CA TYR A 65 10.36 2.41 -0.34
C TYR A 65 10.46 3.35 -1.55
N ARG A 66 10.57 4.65 -1.34
CA ARG A 66 10.66 5.65 -2.41
C ARG A 66 11.82 5.32 -3.34
N PRO A 67 11.63 5.29 -4.68
CA PRO A 67 12.68 5.03 -5.65
C PRO A 67 13.87 5.98 -5.53
N ARG A 68 15.06 5.54 -5.91
CA ARG A 68 16.30 6.34 -5.79
C ARG A 68 16.43 7.45 -6.83
N SER A 69 15.78 7.30 -7.98
CA SER A 69 15.81 8.31 -9.03
C SER A 69 15.38 9.68 -8.51
N SER A 70 16.09 10.74 -8.87
CA SER A 70 15.68 12.12 -8.57
C SER A 70 14.39 12.50 -9.32
N ALA A 71 14.19 11.94 -10.52
CA ALA A 71 13.01 12.14 -11.36
C ALA A 71 11.89 11.12 -11.09
N TRP A 72 11.90 10.42 -9.95
CA TRP A 72 10.98 9.33 -9.65
C TRP A 72 9.49 9.73 -9.75
N LEU A 73 9.18 10.95 -9.38
CA LEU A 73 7.80 11.45 -9.38
C LEU A 73 7.31 11.67 -10.82
N ASP A 74 8.12 12.33 -11.66
CA ASP A 74 7.81 12.54 -13.09
C ASP A 74 7.75 11.20 -13.84
N GLN A 75 8.66 10.28 -13.51
CA GLN A 75 8.64 8.92 -14.04
C GLN A 75 7.35 8.17 -13.68
N ALA A 76 6.92 8.25 -12.42
CA ALA A 76 5.69 7.60 -11.97
C ALA A 76 4.44 8.18 -12.64
N TRP A 77 4.36 9.51 -12.82
CA TRP A 77 3.28 10.14 -13.58
C TRP A 77 3.32 9.75 -15.05
N GLY A 78 4.50 9.81 -15.69
CA GLY A 78 4.66 9.41 -17.08
C GLY A 78 4.32 7.93 -17.35
N GLU A 79 4.48 7.04 -16.36
CA GLU A 79 4.04 5.64 -16.47
C GLU A 79 2.51 5.51 -16.48
N LEU A 80 1.78 6.37 -15.76
CA LEU A 80 0.32 6.41 -15.77
C LEU A 80 -0.25 6.91 -17.11
N GLU A 81 0.50 7.74 -17.83
CA GLU A 81 0.12 8.26 -19.15
C GLU A 81 0.37 7.27 -20.29
N ARG A 82 1.24 6.27 -20.08
CA ARG A 82 1.57 5.24 -21.09
C ARG A 82 0.54 4.12 -21.11
N ASN A 83 -0.58 4.34 -21.79
CA ASN A 83 -1.74 3.46 -21.82
C ASN A 83 -1.45 1.99 -22.20
N SER A 84 -0.37 1.70 -22.95
CA SER A 84 0.02 0.34 -23.34
C SER A 84 0.88 -0.39 -22.30
N GLN A 85 1.36 0.32 -21.27
CA GLN A 85 2.19 -0.25 -20.20
C GLN A 85 1.36 -0.58 -18.96
N ALA A 86 1.72 -1.69 -18.31
CA ALA A 86 1.13 -2.12 -17.07
C ALA A 86 1.66 -1.28 -15.90
N ASN A 87 0.78 -0.58 -15.20
CA ASN A 87 1.16 0.16 -14.01
C ASN A 87 0.93 -0.67 -12.74
N VAL A 88 2.00 -0.83 -11.97
CA VAL A 88 2.03 -1.48 -10.66
C VAL A 88 2.46 -0.45 -9.62
N SER A 89 1.76 -0.35 -8.51
CA SER A 89 2.11 0.55 -7.42
C SER A 89 3.57 0.39 -6.98
N LEU A 90 4.25 1.50 -6.72
CA LEU A 90 5.69 1.57 -6.42
C LEU A 90 6.10 0.64 -5.28
N TYR A 91 5.27 0.53 -4.24
CA TYR A 91 5.58 -0.30 -3.08
C TYR A 91 5.69 -1.79 -3.37
N ALA A 92 5.04 -2.26 -4.43
CA ALA A 92 4.91 -3.68 -4.75
C ALA A 92 5.91 -4.18 -5.80
N ARG A 93 6.70 -3.29 -6.41
CA ARG A 93 7.61 -3.63 -7.52
C ARG A 93 8.87 -4.39 -7.10
N GLY A 94 9.20 -4.38 -5.82
CA GLY A 94 10.37 -5.05 -5.22
C GLY A 94 9.99 -6.29 -4.42
N ARG A 95 10.85 -6.61 -3.45
CA ARG A 95 10.64 -7.69 -2.50
C ARG A 95 9.46 -7.41 -1.58
N ASP A 96 8.78 -8.47 -1.16
CA ASP A 96 7.69 -8.42 -0.19
C ASP A 96 8.15 -7.81 1.14
N TYR A 97 7.64 -6.62 1.42
CA TYR A 97 7.98 -5.84 2.60
C TYR A 97 7.55 -6.50 3.92
N HIS A 98 6.49 -7.30 3.93
CA HIS A 98 6.02 -7.98 5.13
C HIS A 98 7.09 -8.87 5.75
N LYS A 99 7.75 -9.69 4.92
CA LYS A 99 8.82 -10.58 5.38
C LYS A 99 10.06 -9.81 5.78
N LEU A 100 10.41 -8.79 4.99
CA LEU A 100 11.58 -7.96 5.24
C LEU A 100 11.46 -7.18 6.57
N LEU A 101 10.36 -6.44 6.76
CA LEU A 101 10.12 -5.68 7.98
C LEU A 101 10.03 -6.59 9.20
N ARG A 102 9.27 -7.69 9.10
CA ARG A 102 9.13 -8.65 10.20
C ARG A 102 10.50 -9.21 10.62
N SER A 103 11.35 -9.59 9.67
CA SER A 103 12.70 -10.07 9.95
C SER A 103 13.55 -9.01 10.65
N ARG A 104 13.53 -7.76 10.17
CA ARG A 104 14.27 -6.65 10.77
C ARG A 104 13.75 -6.30 12.17
N LEU A 105 12.44 -6.28 12.37
CA LEU A 105 11.80 -6.06 13.67
C LEU A 105 12.12 -7.18 14.65
N GLN A 106 12.08 -8.44 14.22
CA GLN A 106 12.44 -9.57 15.05
C GLN A 106 13.91 -9.47 15.52
N ALA A 107 14.82 -9.15 14.61
CA ALA A 107 16.22 -8.96 14.95
C ALA A 107 16.44 -7.74 15.88
N LEU A 108 15.62 -6.67 15.73
CA LEU A 108 15.65 -5.53 16.64
C LEU A 108 15.16 -5.93 18.03
N GLY A 109 14.03 -6.64 18.13
CA GLY A 109 13.48 -7.11 19.39
C GLY A 109 14.45 -8.03 20.14
N GLN A 110 15.12 -8.95 19.44
CA GLN A 110 16.15 -9.79 20.03
C GLN A 110 17.35 -8.98 20.58
N SER A 111 17.77 -7.96 19.83
CA SER A 111 18.83 -7.07 20.30
C SER A 111 18.41 -6.29 21.56
N LEU A 112 17.16 -5.81 21.61
CA LEU A 112 16.63 -5.15 22.81
C LEU A 112 16.56 -6.12 24.00
N LYS A 113 16.16 -7.35 23.79
CA LYS A 113 16.06 -8.39 24.81
C LYS A 113 17.40 -8.71 25.47
N GLN A 114 18.51 -8.61 24.73
CA GLN A 114 19.86 -8.78 25.27
C GLN A 114 20.25 -7.70 26.30
N HIS A 115 19.68 -6.47 26.16
CA HIS A 115 19.98 -5.34 27.03
C HIS A 115 18.92 -5.11 28.11
N LEU A 116 17.77 -5.76 28.01
CA LEU A 116 16.61 -5.58 28.87
C LEU A 116 16.12 -6.95 29.37
N PRO A 117 16.67 -7.47 30.47
CA PRO A 117 16.21 -8.75 31.05
C PRO A 117 14.71 -8.75 31.30
N GLY A 118 14.02 -9.83 30.90
CA GLY A 118 12.58 -9.97 31.02
C GLY A 118 11.74 -9.19 30.00
N LEU A 119 12.38 -8.57 28.99
CA LEU A 119 11.65 -8.01 27.86
C LEU A 119 11.02 -9.13 27.04
N GLU A 120 9.70 -9.05 26.85
CA GLU A 120 8.97 -9.81 25.84
C GLU A 120 8.46 -8.87 24.76
N PHE A 121 8.45 -9.36 23.51
CA PHE A 121 8.00 -8.56 22.39
C PHE A 121 7.30 -9.39 21.32
N ARG A 122 6.46 -8.74 20.53
CA ARG A 122 5.88 -9.31 19.32
C ARG A 122 5.96 -8.31 18.17
N ALA A 123 6.46 -8.78 17.00
CA ALA A 123 6.65 -7.97 15.80
C ALA A 123 5.44 -8.08 14.87
N PHE A 124 4.94 -6.95 14.38
CA PHE A 124 3.87 -6.86 13.40
C PHE A 124 4.25 -5.96 12.24
N CYS A 125 3.66 -6.25 11.08
CA CYS A 125 3.72 -5.45 9.88
C CYS A 125 2.49 -5.78 9.03
N ASP A 126 1.60 -4.84 8.83
CA ASP A 126 0.42 -4.84 7.97
C ASP A 126 -0.60 -5.98 8.23
N SER A 127 -0.20 -7.23 8.08
CA SER A 127 -1.10 -8.40 8.08
C SER A 127 -1.77 -8.74 9.43
N ALA A 128 -1.51 -7.99 10.49
CA ALA A 128 -2.10 -8.18 11.81
C ALA A 128 -3.27 -7.21 12.06
N PRO A 129 -4.18 -7.53 12.99
CA PRO A 129 -5.26 -6.59 13.38
C PRO A 129 -4.71 -5.48 14.28
N VAL A 130 -3.93 -4.57 13.70
CA VAL A 130 -3.29 -3.43 14.37
C VAL A 130 -3.69 -2.15 13.67
N MET A 131 -3.94 -1.08 14.42
CA MET A 131 -4.15 0.27 13.88
C MET A 131 -2.80 0.98 13.70
N GLU A 132 -2.00 0.54 12.74
CA GLU A 132 -0.60 0.98 12.57
C GLU A 132 -0.47 2.49 12.34
N VAL A 133 -1.37 3.09 11.55
CA VAL A 133 -1.36 4.54 11.29
C VAL A 133 -1.64 5.33 12.56
N GLU A 134 -2.59 4.87 13.39
CA GLU A 134 -2.92 5.53 14.65
C GLU A 134 -1.78 5.42 15.67
N LEU A 135 -1.23 4.21 15.84
CA LEU A 135 -0.06 4.01 16.70
C LEU A 135 1.14 4.85 16.25
N ALA A 136 1.40 4.89 14.94
CA ALA A 136 2.51 5.67 14.41
C ALA A 136 2.30 7.19 14.57
N HIS A 137 1.04 7.67 14.46
CA HIS A 137 0.69 9.05 14.76
C HIS A 137 0.96 9.39 16.23
N ARG A 138 0.51 8.54 17.17
CA ARG A 138 0.75 8.70 18.61
C ARG A 138 2.23 8.58 18.96
N ALA A 139 2.95 7.70 18.29
CA ALA A 139 4.41 7.59 18.40
C ALA A 139 5.18 8.76 17.74
N LYS A 140 4.48 9.81 17.28
CA LYS A 140 5.04 11.04 16.66
C LYS A 140 5.86 10.79 15.39
N LEU A 141 5.57 9.71 14.65
CA LEU A 141 6.19 9.48 13.35
C LEU A 141 5.65 10.42 12.27
N GLY A 142 4.46 10.96 12.45
CA GLY A 142 3.82 11.85 11.51
C GLY A 142 2.36 12.12 11.86
N TRP A 143 1.59 12.63 10.91
CA TRP A 143 0.15 12.87 11.04
C TRP A 143 -0.64 12.02 10.04
N ARG A 144 -1.88 11.74 10.36
CA ARG A 144 -2.79 11.08 9.42
C ARG A 144 -3.24 12.08 8.37
N GLY A 145 -2.92 11.84 7.11
CA GLY A 145 -3.33 12.69 6.01
C GLY A 145 -4.79 12.50 5.60
N LYS A 146 -5.33 13.45 4.83
CA LYS A 146 -6.71 13.38 4.28
C LYS A 146 -6.94 12.15 3.40
N ASN A 147 -5.87 11.57 2.84
CA ASN A 147 -5.88 10.29 2.10
C ASN A 147 -5.81 9.06 3.02
N THR A 148 -5.90 9.23 4.33
CA THR A 148 -5.84 8.21 5.39
C THR A 148 -4.47 7.55 5.64
N LEU A 149 -3.45 7.89 4.87
CA LEU A 149 -2.09 7.42 5.08
C LEU A 149 -1.37 8.25 6.15
N LEU A 150 -0.32 7.67 6.75
CA LEU A 150 0.59 8.46 7.59
C LEU A 150 1.48 9.31 6.69
N LEU A 151 1.58 10.60 7.02
CA LEU A 151 2.45 11.58 6.39
C LEU A 151 3.55 11.99 7.36
N ASN A 152 4.78 12.08 6.87
CA ASN A 152 5.91 12.57 7.62
C ASN A 152 6.55 13.76 6.91
N ARG A 153 7.00 14.77 7.66
CA ARG A 153 7.58 15.99 7.10
C ARG A 153 8.84 15.73 6.27
N GLN A 154 9.62 14.73 6.64
CA GLN A 154 10.92 14.42 6.02
C GLN A 154 10.82 13.32 4.96
N SER A 155 9.81 12.43 5.06
CA SER A 155 9.71 11.22 4.24
C SER A 155 8.41 11.11 3.43
N GLY A 156 7.55 12.16 3.49
CA GLY A 156 6.25 12.09 2.80
C GLY A 156 5.40 10.94 3.34
N SER A 157 4.88 10.09 2.45
CA SER A 157 4.13 8.88 2.79
C SER A 157 4.70 7.61 2.13
N MET A 158 5.88 7.70 1.49
CA MET A 158 6.49 6.59 0.75
C MET A 158 7.30 5.65 1.66
N PHE A 159 6.68 5.15 2.72
CA PHE A 159 7.30 4.23 3.68
C PHE A 159 6.30 3.18 4.19
N PHE A 160 6.81 2.05 4.60
CA PHE A 160 6.07 1.02 5.32
C PHE A 160 6.15 1.27 6.82
N LEU A 161 5.10 0.85 7.52
CA LEU A 161 5.05 0.85 8.98
C LEU A 161 5.30 -0.57 9.52
N GLY A 162 5.90 -0.61 10.70
CA GLY A 162 6.01 -1.83 11.47
C GLY A 162 6.04 -1.54 12.95
N SER A 163 5.73 -2.52 13.79
CA SER A 163 5.60 -2.34 15.23
C SER A 163 6.21 -3.48 16.03
N LEU A 164 6.76 -3.14 17.19
CA LEU A 164 7.06 -4.08 18.26
C LEU A 164 6.16 -3.77 19.45
N PHE A 165 5.31 -4.71 19.81
CA PHE A 165 4.51 -4.66 21.03
C PHE A 165 5.39 -5.16 22.19
N LEU A 166 5.49 -4.37 23.25
CA LEU A 166 6.44 -4.57 24.34
C LEU A 166 5.72 -4.70 25.69
N ASN A 167 6.22 -5.58 26.55
CA ASN A 167 5.78 -5.70 27.93
C ASN A 167 6.53 -4.76 28.90
N ARG A 168 7.07 -3.66 28.40
CA ARG A 168 7.80 -2.64 29.18
C ARG A 168 7.18 -1.28 28.96
N ALA A 169 7.01 -0.54 30.04
CA ALA A 169 6.61 0.87 29.96
C ALA A 169 7.73 1.71 29.33
N ILE A 170 7.36 2.84 28.74
CA ILE A 170 8.30 3.72 28.00
C ILE A 170 9.46 4.16 28.93
N GLU A 171 9.15 4.48 30.17
CA GLU A 171 10.09 4.96 31.20
C GLU A 171 11.11 3.90 31.61
N GLN A 172 10.83 2.63 31.33
CA GLN A 172 11.72 1.49 31.61
C GLN A 172 12.67 1.16 30.48
N LEU A 173 12.59 1.90 29.37
CA LEU A 173 13.46 1.70 28.22
C LEU A 173 14.78 2.49 28.37
N PRO A 174 15.87 2.05 27.73
CA PRO A 174 17.15 2.74 27.81
C PRO A 174 17.07 4.22 27.43
N MET A 175 17.70 5.10 28.20
CA MET A 175 17.78 6.55 27.96
C MET A 175 18.22 6.90 26.52
N ALA A 176 19.14 6.12 25.94
CA ALA A 176 19.57 6.33 24.55
C ALA A 176 18.43 6.15 23.53
N LEU A 177 17.45 5.29 23.82
CA LEU A 177 16.25 5.12 23.02
C LEU A 177 15.25 6.25 23.31
N ALA A 178 15.08 6.63 24.58
CA ALA A 178 14.23 7.72 25.02
C ALA A 178 14.74 9.09 24.52
N GLY A 179 16.04 9.36 24.59
CA GLY A 179 16.63 10.62 24.14
C GLY A 179 16.45 10.91 22.64
N GLU A 180 16.53 9.89 21.79
CA GLU A 180 16.23 10.05 20.35
C GLU A 180 14.73 10.30 20.12
N ILE A 181 13.87 9.80 21.00
CA ILE A 181 12.42 10.00 20.97
C ILE A 181 12.08 11.42 21.39
N GLU A 182 12.64 11.92 22.49
CA GLU A 182 12.38 13.28 23.00
C GLU A 182 12.78 14.36 21.99
N ALA A 183 13.96 14.23 21.38
CA ALA A 183 14.41 15.17 20.34
C ALA A 183 13.47 15.21 19.12
N ARG A 184 12.75 14.13 18.83
CA ARG A 184 11.79 14.04 17.71
C ARG A 184 10.37 14.44 18.13
N GLN A 185 10.01 14.33 19.40
CA GLN A 185 8.73 14.76 19.94
C GLN A 185 8.54 16.29 19.92
N ALA A 186 9.63 17.05 19.76
CA ALA A 186 9.59 18.52 19.69
C ALA A 186 8.81 19.09 18.48
N ASP A 187 8.49 18.26 17.46
CA ASP A 187 7.57 18.65 16.37
C ASP A 187 6.26 17.86 16.55
N PRO A 188 5.23 18.45 17.17
CA PRO A 188 3.96 17.76 17.33
C PRO A 188 3.44 17.34 15.96
N ALA A 189 2.96 16.10 15.86
CA ALA A 189 2.35 15.54 14.65
C ALA A 189 1.00 16.23 14.34
N SER A 190 1.02 17.55 14.26
CA SER A 190 -0.14 18.37 13.88
C SER A 190 -0.52 18.09 12.44
N ASP A 191 -1.82 18.04 12.16
CA ASP A 191 -2.31 17.97 10.78
C ASP A 191 -1.77 19.13 9.95
N ARG A 192 -1.01 18.79 8.91
CA ARG A 192 -0.42 19.76 7.98
C ARG A 192 -1.08 19.71 6.61
N CYS A 193 -2.23 19.05 6.48
CA CYS A 193 -3.02 19.06 5.26
C CYS A 193 -3.77 20.38 5.05
N GLY A 194 -4.14 21.08 6.13
CA GLY A 194 -4.78 22.39 6.08
C GLY A 194 -5.95 22.42 5.09
N SER A 195 -5.98 23.42 4.20
CA SER A 195 -6.99 23.56 3.14
C SER A 195 -6.75 22.67 1.90
N CYS A 196 -5.62 21.95 1.79
CA CYS A 196 -5.27 21.14 0.62
C CYS A 196 -6.29 20.01 0.40
N SER A 197 -6.78 19.86 -0.85
CA SER A 197 -7.70 18.79 -1.29
C SER A 197 -7.11 17.90 -2.39
N ALA A 198 -5.85 18.09 -2.77
CA ALA A 198 -5.23 17.48 -3.95
C ALA A 198 -5.43 15.94 -4.04
N CYS A 199 -5.31 15.21 -2.92
CA CYS A 199 -5.51 13.76 -2.91
C CYS A 199 -6.98 13.34 -3.11
N LEU A 200 -7.95 14.19 -2.71
CA LEU A 200 -9.37 13.95 -2.97
C LEU A 200 -9.69 14.20 -4.44
N ASP A 201 -9.12 15.28 -4.99
CA ASP A 201 -9.40 15.75 -6.36
C ASP A 201 -8.81 14.79 -7.39
N VAL A 202 -7.57 14.31 -7.20
CA VAL A 202 -6.87 13.42 -8.12
C VAL A 202 -7.44 12.00 -8.12
N CYS A 203 -8.10 11.56 -7.03
CA CYS A 203 -8.57 10.18 -6.91
C CYS A 203 -9.52 9.81 -8.07
N PRO A 204 -9.13 8.89 -8.98
CA PRO A 204 -9.89 8.65 -10.20
C PRO A 204 -11.30 8.11 -9.93
N THR A 205 -11.47 7.36 -8.86
CA THR A 205 -12.73 6.70 -8.47
C THR A 205 -13.44 7.43 -7.32
N LYS A 206 -12.87 8.56 -6.86
CA LYS A 206 -13.40 9.32 -5.71
C LYS A 206 -13.60 8.44 -4.46
N ALA A 207 -12.63 7.58 -4.20
CA ALA A 207 -12.63 6.69 -3.05
C ALA A 207 -12.44 7.42 -1.71
N ILE A 208 -11.74 8.56 -1.71
CA ILE A 208 -11.62 9.44 -0.54
C ILE A 208 -12.89 10.29 -0.49
N VAL A 209 -13.91 9.79 0.21
CA VAL A 209 -15.28 10.36 0.21
C VAL A 209 -15.41 11.63 1.04
N ALA A 210 -14.48 11.83 1.96
CA ALA A 210 -14.29 13.06 2.74
C ALA A 210 -12.85 13.09 3.28
N PRO A 211 -12.33 14.23 3.74
CA PRO A 211 -11.06 14.26 4.46
C PRO A 211 -11.00 13.20 5.55
N TYR A 212 -9.92 12.39 5.57
CA TYR A 212 -9.67 11.31 6.53
C TYR A 212 -10.65 10.13 6.45
N ARG A 213 -11.47 10.04 5.41
CA ARG A 213 -12.48 8.99 5.24
C ARG A 213 -12.41 8.35 3.85
N LEU A 214 -12.06 7.08 3.82
CA LEU A 214 -11.92 6.28 2.59
C LEU A 214 -13.03 5.22 2.53
N ASP A 215 -13.74 5.15 1.39
CA ASP A 215 -14.55 3.98 1.02
C ASP A 215 -13.66 3.03 0.20
N ALA A 216 -13.20 1.94 0.82
CA ALA A 216 -12.30 1.01 0.15
C ALA A 216 -12.92 0.37 -1.09
N ARG A 217 -14.23 0.14 -1.13
CA ARG A 217 -14.94 -0.46 -2.27
C ARG A 217 -14.76 0.30 -3.58
N ARG A 218 -14.39 1.58 -3.47
CA ARG A 218 -14.13 2.48 -4.61
C ARG A 218 -12.63 2.60 -4.90
N CYS A 219 -11.75 2.23 -3.97
CA CYS A 219 -10.31 2.40 -4.11
C CYS A 219 -9.72 1.42 -5.13
N ILE A 220 -8.92 1.90 -6.08
CA ILE A 220 -8.26 1.06 -7.09
C ILE A 220 -7.34 0.03 -6.43
N SER A 221 -6.66 0.37 -5.33
CA SER A 221 -5.88 -0.61 -4.57
C SER A 221 -6.75 -1.76 -4.07
N TYR A 222 -7.91 -1.47 -3.49
CA TYR A 222 -8.86 -2.51 -3.08
C TYR A 222 -9.36 -3.31 -4.28
N LEU A 223 -9.80 -2.65 -5.35
CA LEU A 223 -10.36 -3.31 -6.53
C LEU A 223 -9.37 -4.28 -7.19
N THR A 224 -8.08 -3.93 -7.19
CA THR A 224 -7.04 -4.75 -7.83
C THR A 224 -6.44 -5.81 -6.92
N ILE A 225 -6.51 -5.64 -5.59
CA ILE A 225 -5.80 -6.49 -4.62
C ILE A 225 -6.77 -7.32 -3.76
N GLU A 226 -7.79 -6.68 -3.18
CA GLU A 226 -8.64 -7.27 -2.15
C GLU A 226 -9.95 -7.82 -2.72
N ASN A 227 -10.54 -7.14 -3.71
CA ASN A 227 -11.81 -7.56 -4.30
C ASN A 227 -11.68 -8.95 -4.98
N PRO A 228 -12.38 -9.99 -4.49
CA PRO A 228 -12.30 -11.34 -5.06
C PRO A 228 -13.20 -11.53 -6.29
N GLY A 229 -14.19 -10.65 -6.46
CA GLY A 229 -15.22 -10.76 -7.50
C GLY A 229 -14.98 -9.87 -8.72
N PRO A 230 -16.03 -9.57 -9.49
CA PRO A 230 -15.95 -8.68 -10.63
C PRO A 230 -15.63 -7.25 -10.19
N ILE A 231 -14.85 -6.54 -11.01
CA ILE A 231 -14.64 -5.10 -10.83
C ILE A 231 -15.91 -4.39 -11.35
N PRO A 232 -16.57 -3.54 -10.54
CA PRO A 232 -17.78 -2.84 -10.98
C PRO A 232 -17.51 -1.98 -12.22
N VAL A 233 -18.40 -2.06 -13.21
CA VAL A 233 -18.26 -1.35 -14.50
C VAL A 233 -18.01 0.15 -14.31
N ALA A 234 -18.67 0.77 -13.33
CA ALA A 234 -18.53 2.19 -13.03
C ALA A 234 -17.11 2.65 -12.72
N PHE A 235 -16.23 1.74 -12.28
CA PHE A 235 -14.84 2.08 -11.91
C PHE A 235 -13.82 1.68 -12.97
N ARG A 236 -14.14 0.77 -13.90
CA ARG A 236 -13.18 0.20 -14.85
C ARG A 236 -12.47 1.25 -15.70
N ALA A 237 -13.22 2.21 -16.25
CA ALA A 237 -12.64 3.29 -17.06
C ALA A 237 -11.66 4.15 -16.25
N ALA A 238 -11.99 4.48 -15.00
CA ALA A 238 -11.19 5.29 -14.12
C ALA A 238 -9.89 4.59 -13.65
N MET A 239 -9.80 3.26 -13.77
CA MET A 239 -8.60 2.52 -13.39
C MET A 239 -7.42 2.76 -14.34
N GLY A 240 -7.68 3.15 -15.60
CA GLY A 240 -6.62 3.35 -16.60
C GLY A 240 -5.79 2.09 -16.80
N ASN A 241 -4.46 2.23 -16.75
CA ASN A 241 -3.49 1.14 -16.89
C ASN A 241 -3.04 0.50 -15.56
N ARG A 242 -3.71 0.82 -14.43
CA ARG A 242 -3.36 0.32 -13.09
C ARG A 242 -3.84 -1.10 -12.91
N ILE A 243 -2.89 -2.05 -12.87
CA ILE A 243 -3.19 -3.47 -12.73
C ILE A 243 -2.97 -4.02 -11.32
N TYR A 244 -2.24 -3.28 -10.47
CA TYR A 244 -2.01 -3.65 -9.07
C TYR A 244 -1.73 -2.40 -8.22
N GLY A 245 -2.61 -2.09 -7.28
CA GLY A 245 -2.49 -0.92 -6.44
C GLY A 245 -2.74 0.39 -7.18
N CYS A 246 -2.53 1.50 -6.48
CA CYS A 246 -2.70 2.86 -7.00
C CYS A 246 -1.92 3.83 -6.12
N ASP A 247 -1.13 4.71 -6.73
CA ASP A 247 -0.29 5.68 -6.02
C ASP A 247 -0.78 7.12 -6.17
N ASP A 248 -1.85 7.39 -6.92
CA ASP A 248 -2.29 8.74 -7.31
C ASP A 248 -2.37 9.72 -6.14
N CYS A 249 -3.01 9.32 -5.04
CA CYS A 249 -3.15 10.17 -3.86
C CYS A 249 -1.82 10.41 -3.12
N GLN A 250 -0.83 9.56 -3.34
CA GLN A 250 0.53 9.75 -2.84
C GLN A 250 1.35 10.61 -3.81
N LEU A 251 1.29 10.33 -5.12
CA LEU A 251 2.06 11.06 -6.14
C LEU A 251 1.72 12.55 -6.16
N ILE A 252 0.43 12.92 -6.01
CA ILE A 252 -0.01 14.32 -5.99
C ILE A 252 0.33 15.03 -4.68
N CYS A 253 0.62 14.27 -3.60
CA CYS A 253 0.79 14.87 -2.28
C CYS A 253 2.05 15.76 -2.24
N PRO A 254 1.93 17.06 -1.91
CA PRO A 254 3.07 17.97 -1.88
C PRO A 254 4.19 17.53 -0.94
N TRP A 255 3.86 16.75 0.10
CA TRP A 255 4.83 16.25 1.06
C TRP A 255 5.74 15.16 0.47
N ASN A 256 5.32 14.48 -0.58
CA ASN A 256 6.13 13.42 -1.20
C ASN A 256 7.30 13.94 -2.05
N LYS A 257 7.32 15.23 -2.41
CA LYS A 257 8.51 15.85 -3.01
C LYS A 257 9.73 15.85 -2.06
N PHE A 258 9.50 15.77 -0.75
CA PHE A 258 10.54 15.69 0.26
C PHE A 258 10.89 14.26 0.68
N ALA A 259 10.19 13.27 0.13
CA ALA A 259 10.42 11.88 0.49
C ALA A 259 11.87 11.45 0.25
N VAL A 260 12.47 10.79 1.24
CA VAL A 260 13.84 10.32 1.17
C VAL A 260 13.91 9.00 0.40
N ALA A 261 14.90 8.87 -0.48
CA ALA A 261 15.11 7.63 -1.24
C ALA A 261 15.44 6.46 -0.30
N THR A 262 14.87 5.30 -0.60
CA THR A 262 15.19 4.10 0.18
C THR A 262 16.66 3.69 0.01
N PRO A 263 17.38 3.36 1.10
CA PRO A 263 18.68 2.72 1.00
C PRO A 263 18.57 1.22 0.69
N ALA A 264 17.37 0.62 0.82
CA ALA A 264 17.16 -0.81 0.68
C ALA A 264 17.12 -1.25 -0.79
N GLU A 265 18.05 -2.11 -1.20
CA GLU A 265 18.06 -2.75 -2.52
C GLU A 265 16.84 -3.67 -2.72
N ASP A 266 16.28 -4.18 -1.62
CA ASP A 266 15.11 -5.04 -1.63
C ASP A 266 13.90 -4.42 -2.36
N PHE A 267 13.78 -3.09 -2.39
CA PHE A 267 12.65 -2.37 -3.01
C PHE A 267 12.93 -1.90 -4.44
N LYS A 268 14.07 -2.28 -5.01
CA LYS A 268 14.34 -2.04 -6.42
C LYS A 268 13.34 -2.78 -7.29
N THR A 269 12.83 -2.10 -8.33
CA THR A 269 11.92 -2.71 -9.30
C THR A 269 12.55 -3.95 -9.93
N ARG A 270 11.82 -5.07 -9.91
CA ARG A 270 12.29 -6.32 -10.52
C ARG A 270 12.30 -6.24 -12.04
N PRO A 271 13.25 -6.91 -12.71
CA PRO A 271 13.39 -6.85 -14.18
C PRO A 271 12.09 -7.15 -14.94
N ALA A 272 11.31 -8.13 -14.51
CA ALA A 272 10.05 -8.51 -15.15
C ALA A 272 8.97 -7.41 -15.14
N PHE A 273 9.14 -6.35 -14.35
CA PHE A 273 8.20 -5.23 -14.23
C PHE A 273 8.74 -3.93 -14.85
N LEU A 274 9.96 -3.98 -15.40
CA LEU A 274 10.52 -2.83 -16.13
C LEU A 274 9.89 -2.76 -17.52
N ASN A 275 9.15 -1.66 -17.78
CA ASN A 275 8.47 -1.44 -19.08
C ASN A 275 7.54 -2.59 -19.53
N LEU A 276 6.93 -3.29 -18.57
CA LEU A 276 6.01 -4.39 -18.86
C LEU A 276 4.80 -3.88 -19.65
N SER A 277 4.60 -4.38 -20.87
CA SER A 277 3.41 -4.07 -21.65
C SER A 277 2.19 -4.82 -21.13
N LEU A 278 0.99 -4.27 -21.37
CA LEU A 278 -0.26 -4.93 -20.97
C LEU A 278 -0.48 -6.26 -21.70
N THR A 279 -0.09 -6.34 -22.98
CA THR A 279 -0.19 -7.59 -23.78
C THR A 279 0.78 -8.65 -23.27
N GLU A 280 2.00 -8.26 -22.90
CA GLU A 280 2.94 -9.17 -22.26
C GLU A 280 2.42 -9.62 -20.88
N ALA A 281 1.91 -8.71 -20.07
CA ALA A 281 1.34 -9.03 -18.77
C ALA A 281 0.18 -10.04 -18.86
N LEU A 282 -0.68 -9.92 -19.91
CA LEU A 282 -1.77 -10.87 -20.16
C LEU A 282 -1.25 -12.22 -20.61
N SER A 283 -0.15 -12.27 -21.37
CA SER A 283 0.44 -13.51 -21.89
C SER A 283 1.12 -14.38 -20.83
N TRP A 284 1.28 -13.90 -19.61
CA TRP A 284 1.88 -14.70 -18.56
C TRP A 284 0.97 -15.88 -18.21
N SER A 285 1.50 -17.11 -18.37
CA SER A 285 0.89 -18.31 -17.79
C SER A 285 0.93 -18.23 -16.28
N GLU A 286 0.15 -19.05 -15.59
CA GLU A 286 0.20 -19.15 -14.13
C GLU A 286 1.62 -19.43 -13.62
N GLU A 287 2.33 -20.35 -14.26
CA GLU A 287 3.72 -20.66 -13.93
C GLU A 287 4.64 -19.44 -14.09
N ARG A 288 4.51 -18.69 -15.20
CA ARG A 288 5.29 -17.47 -15.44
C ARG A 288 4.94 -16.38 -14.42
N PHE A 289 3.66 -16.21 -14.10
CA PHE A 289 3.21 -15.29 -13.05
C PHE A 289 3.84 -15.65 -11.70
N LEU A 290 3.75 -16.91 -11.28
CA LEU A 290 4.31 -17.39 -10.02
C LEU A 290 5.84 -17.21 -9.96
N ARG A 291 6.54 -17.46 -11.03
CA ARG A 291 8.00 -17.26 -11.13
C ARG A 291 8.38 -15.78 -11.05
N ASN A 292 7.72 -14.92 -11.82
CA ASN A 292 8.03 -13.49 -11.86
C ASN A 292 7.65 -12.75 -10.58
N THR A 293 6.66 -13.25 -9.84
CA THR A 293 6.18 -12.65 -8.58
C THR A 293 6.70 -13.33 -7.32
N GLU A 294 7.66 -14.28 -7.46
CA GLU A 294 8.21 -14.96 -6.30
C GLU A 294 8.83 -13.98 -5.29
N GLY A 295 8.38 -14.07 -4.04
CA GLY A 295 8.83 -13.16 -2.96
C GLY A 295 8.41 -11.69 -3.13
N MET A 296 7.37 -11.40 -3.92
CA MET A 296 6.73 -10.10 -4.06
C MET A 296 5.31 -10.11 -3.45
N ALA A 297 4.84 -8.94 -3.02
CA ALA A 297 3.48 -8.78 -2.50
C ALA A 297 2.39 -9.10 -3.55
N ILE A 298 2.70 -8.91 -4.84
CA ILE A 298 1.78 -9.16 -5.95
C ILE A 298 1.32 -10.63 -6.01
N ARG A 299 2.17 -11.59 -5.62
CA ARG A 299 1.86 -13.01 -5.68
C ARG A 299 0.55 -13.40 -4.98
N ARG A 300 0.15 -12.66 -3.94
CA ARG A 300 -1.05 -12.95 -3.12
C ARG A 300 -2.37 -12.85 -3.88
N ILE A 301 -2.43 -12.08 -4.97
CA ILE A 301 -3.68 -11.96 -5.73
C ILE A 301 -3.97 -13.18 -6.60
N GLY A 302 -2.96 -14.00 -6.90
CA GLY A 302 -3.07 -15.12 -7.82
C GLY A 302 -3.17 -14.70 -9.29
N HIS A 303 -2.96 -15.67 -10.18
CA HIS A 303 -2.93 -15.44 -11.62
C HIS A 303 -4.29 -14.95 -12.16
N TRP A 304 -5.40 -15.49 -11.64
CA TRP A 304 -6.74 -15.12 -12.09
C TRP A 304 -7.04 -13.62 -11.90
N ARG A 305 -6.80 -13.07 -10.70
CA ARG A 305 -7.02 -11.62 -10.45
C ARG A 305 -6.03 -10.76 -11.24
N TRP A 306 -4.81 -11.25 -11.45
CA TRP A 306 -3.85 -10.61 -12.34
C TRP A 306 -4.43 -10.46 -13.76
N GLN A 307 -4.93 -11.55 -14.37
CA GLN A 307 -5.55 -11.51 -15.70
C GLN A 307 -6.76 -10.57 -15.72
N ARG A 308 -7.67 -10.67 -14.74
CA ARG A 308 -8.84 -9.79 -14.64
C ARG A 308 -8.44 -8.31 -14.65
N ASN A 309 -7.45 -7.91 -13.86
CA ASN A 309 -6.99 -6.53 -13.77
C ASN A 309 -6.35 -6.06 -15.09
N VAL A 310 -5.55 -6.91 -15.72
CA VAL A 310 -4.93 -6.62 -17.03
C VAL A 310 -5.99 -6.47 -18.13
N VAL A 311 -7.04 -7.30 -18.12
CA VAL A 311 -8.16 -7.20 -19.07
C VAL A 311 -8.86 -5.83 -18.97
N VAL A 312 -9.08 -5.32 -17.76
CA VAL A 312 -9.66 -3.96 -17.58
C VAL A 312 -8.71 -2.89 -18.13
N ALA A 313 -7.41 -3.00 -17.89
CA ALA A 313 -6.43 -2.05 -18.43
C ALA A 313 -6.35 -2.10 -19.97
N LEU A 314 -6.46 -3.29 -20.57
CA LEU A 314 -6.53 -3.43 -22.03
C LEU A 314 -7.79 -2.82 -22.63
N GLY A 315 -8.94 -2.94 -21.95
CA GLY A 315 -10.16 -2.24 -22.36
C GLY A 315 -9.98 -0.72 -22.37
N ASN A 316 -9.26 -0.18 -21.37
CA ASN A 316 -8.93 1.24 -21.33
C ASN A 316 -7.94 1.65 -22.43
N LEU A 317 -6.98 0.79 -22.76
CA LEU A 317 -6.11 0.98 -23.94
C LEU A 317 -6.92 1.06 -25.23
N LEU A 318 -7.87 0.15 -25.44
CA LEU A 318 -8.73 0.14 -26.64
C LEU A 318 -9.56 1.43 -26.78
N ALA A 319 -10.04 1.99 -25.66
CA ALA A 319 -10.80 3.23 -25.60
C ALA A 319 -9.94 4.51 -25.75
N SER A 320 -8.61 4.42 -25.70
CA SER A 320 -7.76 5.60 -25.77
C SER A 320 -7.73 6.24 -27.15
N GLY A 321 -7.85 7.58 -27.22
CA GLY A 321 -8.13 8.31 -28.47
C GLY A 321 -6.91 8.79 -29.28
N SER A 322 -5.74 8.16 -29.21
CA SER A 322 -4.57 8.61 -29.99
C SER A 322 -4.39 7.79 -31.26
N ALA A 323 -4.32 8.47 -32.41
CA ALA A 323 -4.12 7.87 -33.73
C ALA A 323 -2.65 7.69 -34.14
N GLN A 324 -1.72 7.64 -33.17
CA GLN A 324 -0.28 7.42 -33.46
C GLN A 324 -0.01 5.93 -33.76
N GLU A 325 0.73 5.63 -34.81
CA GLU A 325 0.98 4.25 -35.31
C GLU A 325 1.42 3.23 -34.24
N PRO A 326 2.34 3.51 -33.29
CA PRO A 326 2.69 2.52 -32.27
C PRO A 326 1.52 2.15 -31.35
N LEU A 327 0.57 3.04 -31.15
CA LEU A 327 -0.58 2.81 -30.30
C LEU A 327 -1.64 1.95 -30.99
N GLU A 328 -1.87 2.16 -32.30
CA GLU A 328 -2.82 1.36 -33.08
C GLU A 328 -2.36 -0.11 -33.23
N ALA A 329 -1.07 -0.34 -33.45
CA ALA A 329 -0.50 -1.69 -33.42
C ALA A 329 -0.70 -2.36 -32.04
N GLY A 330 -0.51 -1.61 -30.95
CA GLY A 330 -0.77 -2.08 -29.58
C GLY A 330 -2.23 -2.42 -29.33
N LYS A 331 -3.17 -1.64 -29.85
CA LYS A 331 -4.61 -1.92 -29.77
C LYS A 331 -5.00 -3.18 -30.53
N LEU A 332 -4.45 -3.37 -31.74
CA LEU A 332 -4.70 -4.59 -32.52
C LEU A 332 -4.22 -5.83 -31.76
N GLN A 333 -3.01 -5.80 -31.21
CA GLN A 333 -2.47 -6.89 -30.39
C GLN A 333 -3.33 -7.13 -29.15
N ALA A 334 -3.76 -6.07 -28.48
CA ALA A 334 -4.65 -6.16 -27.32
C ALA A 334 -5.96 -6.86 -27.65
N ARG A 335 -6.61 -6.47 -28.75
CA ARG A 335 -7.85 -7.08 -29.22
C ARG A 335 -7.67 -8.56 -29.55
N GLN A 336 -6.61 -8.93 -30.26
CA GLN A 336 -6.30 -10.33 -30.58
C GLN A 336 -6.07 -11.16 -29.31
N ALA A 337 -5.32 -10.64 -28.34
CA ALA A 337 -5.04 -11.31 -27.08
C ALA A 337 -6.32 -11.52 -26.24
N LEU A 338 -7.22 -10.53 -26.19
CA LEU A 338 -8.52 -10.64 -25.52
C LEU A 338 -9.43 -11.67 -26.16
N VAL A 339 -9.51 -11.70 -27.50
CA VAL A 339 -10.30 -12.69 -28.24
C VAL A 339 -9.75 -14.10 -27.99
N ALA A 340 -8.44 -14.28 -28.01
CA ALA A 340 -7.81 -15.58 -27.72
C ALA A 340 -8.10 -16.07 -26.29
N LEU A 341 -8.06 -15.17 -25.30
CA LEU A 341 -8.33 -15.53 -23.90
C LEU A 341 -9.79 -15.91 -23.66
N ARG A 342 -10.75 -15.34 -24.43
CA ARG A 342 -12.19 -15.49 -24.20
C ARG A 342 -12.66 -16.95 -24.18
N SER A 343 -12.07 -17.83 -25.00
CA SER A 343 -12.46 -19.24 -25.11
C SER A 343 -12.14 -20.06 -23.85
N GLN A 344 -11.24 -19.57 -22.99
CA GLN A 344 -10.78 -20.26 -21.79
C GLN A 344 -11.19 -19.52 -20.49
N ALA A 345 -11.91 -18.39 -20.63
CA ALA A 345 -12.28 -17.54 -19.52
C ALA A 345 -13.49 -18.11 -18.74
N ASP A 346 -13.42 -18.04 -17.42
CA ASP A 346 -14.59 -18.24 -16.56
C ASP A 346 -15.64 -17.10 -16.78
N PRO A 347 -16.87 -17.24 -16.27
CA PRO A 347 -17.93 -16.26 -16.52
C PRO A 347 -17.58 -14.82 -16.10
N ILE A 348 -16.84 -14.63 -15.00
CA ILE A 348 -16.47 -13.29 -14.53
C ILE A 348 -15.40 -12.69 -15.46
N LEU A 349 -14.38 -13.45 -15.80
CA LEU A 349 -13.33 -12.99 -16.71
C LEU A 349 -13.90 -12.74 -18.12
N ALA A 350 -14.81 -13.60 -18.60
CA ALA A 350 -15.49 -13.45 -19.89
C ALA A 350 -16.30 -12.14 -19.95
N GLU A 351 -17.00 -11.78 -18.89
CA GLU A 351 -17.72 -10.50 -18.79
C GLU A 351 -16.78 -9.31 -18.87
N HIS A 352 -15.61 -9.38 -18.23
CA HIS A 352 -14.60 -8.33 -18.30
C HIS A 352 -13.99 -8.22 -19.72
N ILE A 353 -13.74 -9.35 -20.38
CA ILE A 353 -13.27 -9.39 -21.77
C ILE A 353 -14.30 -8.78 -22.72
N GLU A 354 -15.57 -9.12 -22.55
CA GLU A 354 -16.66 -8.55 -23.36
C GLU A 354 -16.72 -7.03 -23.17
N TRP A 355 -16.67 -6.57 -21.91
CA TRP A 355 -16.61 -5.14 -21.62
C TRP A 355 -15.39 -4.49 -22.31
N ALA A 356 -14.22 -5.12 -22.25
CA ALA A 356 -12.98 -4.57 -22.84
C ALA A 356 -13.05 -4.50 -24.38
N LEU A 357 -13.62 -5.52 -25.04
CA LEU A 357 -13.75 -5.56 -26.51
C LEU A 357 -14.76 -4.56 -27.06
N ASN A 358 -15.72 -4.13 -26.26
CA ASN A 358 -16.75 -3.14 -26.60
C ASN A 358 -16.33 -1.69 -26.30
N ARG A 359 -15.06 -1.47 -25.98
CA ARG A 359 -14.47 -0.14 -25.75
C ARG A 359 -13.84 0.38 -27.03
#